data_a2c939fee5565f6d9e4133439b97f145
#
_entry.id   a2c939fee5565f6d9e4133439b97f145
#
_cell.length_a   1.000
_cell.length_b   1.000
_cell.length_c   1.000
_cell.angle_alpha   90.00
_cell.angle_beta   90.00
_cell.angle_gamma   90.00
#
_symmetry.space_group_name_H-M   'P 1'
#
loop_
_entity.id
_entity.type
_entity.pdbx_description
1 polymer ?
#
loop_
_entity_poly.entity_id
_entity_poly.type
_entity_poly.pdbx_seq_one_letter_code
_entity_poly.pdbx_strand_id
1 'polypeptide(L)'
;FLTSSDPDFHPTDVIEDADGSLIVVDTGGWFRNGCPTSQLAKPDITGGLYRIRRANAPLVRDPRGQAIAWDTASDHQLTGYLSDQRFAVREKAKDWLARRMAEAKGESPTARHLLSTWEQATTLQRREILWTLTRAGWPIPTFAFEDSEES
;
A
#
# COMPACT_ATOMS: atom_id res chain seq x y z
N PHE A 1 15.29 17.87 2.57
CA PHE A 1 14.11 17.35 3.25
C PHE A 1 14.45 16.85 4.66
N LEU A 2 15.40 15.93 4.82
CA LEU A 2 15.95 15.46 6.08
C LEU A 2 17.45 15.62 6.06
N THR A 3 18.00 16.28 7.08
CA THR A 3 19.45 16.45 7.27
C THR A 3 19.79 16.09 8.70
N SER A 4 20.98 15.52 8.90
CA SER A 4 21.56 15.28 10.22
C SER A 4 22.92 15.90 10.29
N SER A 5 23.27 16.43 11.45
CA SER A 5 24.64 16.85 11.78
C SER A 5 25.48 15.71 12.36
N ASP A 6 24.86 14.58 12.64
CA ASP A 6 25.53 13.36 13.10
C ASP A 6 26.22 12.68 11.92
N PRO A 7 27.56 12.55 11.90
CA PRO A 7 28.29 11.87 10.83
C PRO A 7 28.03 10.36 10.76
N ASP A 8 27.49 9.80 11.82
CA ASP A 8 27.15 8.37 11.92
C ASP A 8 25.65 8.07 11.64
N PHE A 9 24.89 9.08 11.19
CA PHE A 9 23.54 8.88 10.70
C PHE A 9 23.59 8.26 9.30
N HIS A 10 23.19 6.99 9.19
CA HIS A 10 23.21 6.21 7.95
C HIS A 10 21.78 5.77 7.56
N PRO A 11 21.00 6.67 6.95
CA PRO A 11 19.65 6.32 6.47
C PRO A 11 19.78 5.33 5.32
N THR A 12 19.20 4.15 5.49
CA THR A 12 19.26 3.05 4.52
C THR A 12 17.94 2.80 3.81
N ASP A 13 16.84 3.22 4.42
CA ASP A 13 15.51 3.04 3.82
C ASP A 13 14.54 4.12 4.31
N VAL A 14 13.49 4.35 3.50
CA VAL A 14 12.37 5.22 3.82
C VAL A 14 11.07 4.61 3.32
N ILE A 15 10.08 4.52 4.20
CA ILE A 15 8.75 4.01 3.87
C ILE A 15 7.68 5.01 4.28
N GLU A 16 6.63 5.14 3.48
CA GLU A 16 5.43 5.85 3.89
C GLU A 16 4.55 4.94 4.76
N ASP A 17 4.22 5.40 5.95
CA ASP A 17 3.27 4.70 6.84
C ASP A 17 1.82 5.04 6.46
N ALA A 18 0.89 4.21 6.90
CA ALA A 18 -0.54 4.31 6.58
C ALA A 18 -1.18 5.66 6.97
N ASP A 19 -0.58 6.42 7.87
CA ASP A 19 -1.03 7.75 8.29
C ASP A 19 -0.38 8.90 7.50
N GLY A 20 0.38 8.59 6.43
CA GLY A 20 1.11 9.56 5.63
C GLY A 20 2.39 10.09 6.26
N SER A 21 2.81 9.53 7.40
CA SER A 21 4.13 9.80 7.97
C SER A 21 5.20 9.00 7.25
N LEU A 22 6.43 9.49 7.24
CA LEU A 22 7.58 8.75 6.74
C LEU A 22 8.30 8.06 7.90
N ILE A 23 8.64 6.80 7.71
CA ILE A 23 9.54 6.06 8.60
C ILE A 23 10.89 5.98 7.91
N VAL A 24 11.92 6.51 8.55
CA VAL A 24 13.31 6.44 8.09
C VAL A 24 14.04 5.43 8.96
N VAL A 25 14.70 4.49 8.31
CA VAL A 25 15.53 3.48 8.97
C VAL A 25 16.97 3.97 8.96
N ASP A 26 17.56 4.07 10.14
CA ASP A 26 18.99 4.38 10.33
C ASP A 26 19.67 3.14 10.90
N THR A 27 20.68 2.65 10.21
CA THR A 27 21.44 1.46 10.64
C THR A 27 22.58 1.78 11.60
N GLY A 28 22.81 3.06 11.88
CA GLY A 28 23.87 3.50 12.78
C GLY A 28 25.26 3.08 12.31
N GLY A 29 26.10 2.69 13.24
CA GLY A 29 27.48 2.28 12.98
C GLY A 29 27.63 0.93 12.30
N TRP A 30 26.53 0.24 12.01
CA TRP A 30 26.54 -1.06 11.34
C TRP A 30 26.49 -0.86 9.81
N PHE A 31 27.61 -0.47 9.22
CA PHE A 31 27.73 -0.34 7.78
C PHE A 31 28.92 -1.17 7.26
N ARG A 32 28.63 -2.19 6.43
CA ARG A 32 29.65 -2.85 5.60
C ARG A 32 29.54 -2.34 4.19
N ASN A 33 30.43 -1.47 3.80
CA ASN A 33 30.68 -1.23 2.38
C ASN A 33 31.40 -2.45 1.79
N GLY A 34 31.07 -2.88 0.59
CA GLY A 34 31.60 -4.09 -0.06
C GLY A 34 33.13 -4.07 -0.29
N CYS A 35 33.84 -3.10 0.19
CA CYS A 35 35.29 -3.01 0.15
C CYS A 35 35.91 -3.64 1.42
N PRO A 36 36.87 -4.58 1.28
CA PRO A 36 37.53 -5.21 2.43
C PRO A 36 38.20 -4.26 3.41
N THR A 37 38.52 -3.04 2.98
CA THR A 37 39.15 -1.99 3.80
C THR A 37 38.18 -1.14 4.58
N SER A 38 36.86 -1.21 4.31
CA SER A 38 35.83 -0.44 5.00
C SER A 38 35.11 -1.22 6.11
N GLN A 39 35.85 -2.06 6.84
CA GLN A 39 35.31 -2.84 7.97
C GLN A 39 35.23 -2.03 9.27
N LEU A 40 34.79 -0.79 9.20
CA LEU A 40 34.54 0.02 10.40
C LEU A 40 33.16 -0.30 10.93
N ALA A 41 33.04 -1.39 11.67
CA ALA A 41 31.90 -1.61 12.53
C ALA A 41 32.06 -0.71 13.78
N LYS A 42 31.09 0.15 14.02
CA LYS A 42 30.99 0.95 15.26
C LYS A 42 29.83 0.40 16.11
N PRO A 43 30.08 -0.65 16.90
CA PRO A 43 29.00 -1.39 17.60
C PRO A 43 28.31 -0.55 18.68
N ASP A 44 28.95 0.50 19.14
CA ASP A 44 28.46 1.46 20.15
C ASP A 44 27.50 2.50 19.56
N ILE A 45 27.44 2.62 18.23
CA ILE A 45 26.54 3.54 17.54
C ILE A 45 25.31 2.74 17.10
N THR A 46 24.25 2.88 17.88
CA THR A 46 22.98 2.25 17.60
C THR A 46 22.21 3.03 16.55
N GLY A 47 21.61 2.33 15.60
CA GLY A 47 20.66 2.92 14.68
C GLY A 47 19.30 3.22 15.30
N GLY A 48 18.37 3.68 14.49
CA GLY A 48 17.05 4.03 14.95
C GLY A 48 15.97 3.98 13.86
N LEU A 49 14.72 4.04 14.31
CA LEU A 49 13.58 4.25 13.46
C LEU A 49 13.02 5.64 13.75
N TYR A 50 13.07 6.51 12.77
CA TYR A 50 12.61 7.88 12.91
C TYR A 50 11.28 8.05 12.18
N ARG A 51 10.28 8.59 12.89
CA ARG A 51 9.00 8.96 12.30
C ARG A 51 8.97 10.44 12.00
N ILE A 52 8.78 10.79 10.74
CA ILE A 52 8.70 12.16 10.27
C ILE A 52 7.25 12.45 9.89
N ARG A 53 6.68 13.50 10.47
CA ARG A 53 5.33 13.98 10.18
C ARG A 53 5.38 15.43 9.73
N ARG A 54 4.52 15.77 8.76
CA ARG A 54 4.30 17.16 8.42
C ARG A 54 3.67 17.88 9.62
N ALA A 55 4.24 19.01 10.01
CA ALA A 55 3.66 19.84 11.06
C ALA A 55 2.23 20.24 10.68
N ASN A 56 1.31 20.15 11.64
CA ASN A 56 -0.11 20.46 11.46
C ASN A 56 -0.85 19.60 10.42
N ALA A 57 -0.28 18.45 10.00
CA ALA A 57 -1.03 17.50 9.17
C ALA A 57 -2.26 16.97 9.95
N PRO A 58 -3.44 16.89 9.32
CA PRO A 58 -4.61 16.33 9.96
C PRO A 58 -4.34 14.86 10.38
N LEU A 59 -4.84 14.51 11.57
CA LEU A 59 -4.69 13.14 12.06
C LEU A 59 -5.64 12.22 11.28
N VAL A 60 -5.09 11.24 10.60
CA VAL A 60 -5.88 10.19 9.93
C VAL A 60 -6.40 9.22 11.00
N ARG A 61 -7.71 9.16 11.16
CA ARG A 61 -8.34 8.20 12.08
C ARG A 61 -8.28 6.80 11.48
N ASP A 62 -7.92 5.82 12.31
CA ASP A 62 -7.82 4.41 11.92
C ASP A 62 -7.14 4.19 10.55
N PRO A 63 -5.90 4.64 10.39
CA PRO A 63 -5.24 4.70 9.09
C PRO A 63 -5.08 3.32 8.42
N ARG A 64 -5.13 2.24 9.21
CA ARG A 64 -5.03 0.85 8.73
C ARG A 64 -6.38 0.12 8.66
N GLY A 65 -7.49 0.79 8.95
CA GLY A 65 -8.81 0.17 8.93
C GLY A 65 -8.95 -0.98 9.93
N GLN A 66 -8.38 -0.84 11.12
CA GLN A 66 -8.45 -1.89 12.16
C GLN A 66 -9.84 -2.03 12.75
N ALA A 67 -10.63 -0.95 12.74
CA ALA A 67 -12.02 -0.96 13.20
C ALA A 67 -13.01 -1.53 12.16
N ILE A 68 -12.56 -1.84 10.96
CA ILE A 68 -13.42 -2.43 9.93
C ILE A 68 -13.53 -3.94 10.15
N ALA A 69 -14.75 -4.45 10.16
CA ALA A 69 -15.04 -5.88 10.29
C ALA A 69 -14.82 -6.60 8.95
N TRP A 70 -13.56 -6.81 8.59
CA TRP A 70 -13.12 -7.31 7.28
C TRP A 70 -13.63 -8.71 6.94
N ASP A 71 -13.70 -9.57 7.91
CA ASP A 71 -14.14 -10.98 7.80
C ASP A 71 -15.61 -11.12 7.45
N THR A 72 -16.44 -10.17 7.86
CA THR A 72 -17.88 -10.17 7.61
C THR A 72 -18.31 -9.17 6.53
N ALA A 73 -17.37 -8.35 6.01
CA ALA A 73 -17.68 -7.37 4.97
C ALA A 73 -18.15 -8.05 3.68
N SER A 74 -19.28 -7.58 3.11
CA SER A 74 -19.77 -8.06 1.81
C SER A 74 -18.89 -7.58 0.66
N ASP A 75 -19.01 -8.21 -0.53
CA ASP A 75 -18.30 -7.76 -1.73
C ASP A 75 -18.65 -6.32 -2.09
N HIS A 76 -19.88 -5.89 -1.90
CA HIS A 76 -20.31 -4.51 -2.09
C HIS A 76 -19.56 -3.55 -1.15
N GLN A 77 -19.43 -3.89 0.13
CA GLN A 77 -18.69 -3.07 1.09
C GLN A 77 -17.20 -3.03 0.76
N LEU A 78 -16.61 -4.18 0.41
CA LEU A 78 -15.20 -4.25 0.01
C LEU A 78 -14.92 -3.43 -1.25
N THR A 79 -15.82 -3.49 -2.24
CA THR A 79 -15.74 -2.66 -3.47
C THR A 79 -15.84 -1.17 -3.15
N GLY A 80 -16.68 -0.77 -2.19
CA GLY A 80 -16.74 0.60 -1.70
C GLY A 80 -15.41 1.07 -1.10
N TYR A 81 -14.71 0.20 -0.37
CA TYR A 81 -13.40 0.52 0.22
C TYR A 81 -12.28 0.69 -0.83
N LEU A 82 -12.46 0.28 -2.08
CA LEU A 82 -11.51 0.60 -3.15
C LEU A 82 -11.41 2.11 -3.45
N SER A 83 -12.38 2.90 -3.00
CA SER A 83 -12.37 4.37 -3.08
C SER A 83 -12.00 5.05 -1.76
N ASP A 84 -11.62 4.32 -0.71
CA ASP A 84 -11.25 4.89 0.59
C ASP A 84 -10.01 5.79 0.44
N GLN A 85 -10.00 6.92 1.14
CA GLN A 85 -8.85 7.83 1.11
C GLN A 85 -7.59 7.20 1.71
N ARG A 86 -7.75 6.28 2.66
CA ARG A 86 -6.66 5.57 3.32
C ARG A 86 -6.10 4.48 2.42
N PHE A 87 -4.85 4.63 2.01
CA PHE A 87 -4.17 3.67 1.16
C PHE A 87 -4.22 2.24 1.72
N ALA A 88 -3.91 2.06 3.01
CA ALA A 88 -3.90 0.75 3.64
C ALA A 88 -5.28 0.07 3.66
N VAL A 89 -6.37 0.86 3.69
CA VAL A 89 -7.75 0.34 3.59
C VAL A 89 -8.01 -0.18 2.17
N ARG A 90 -7.61 0.58 1.13
CA ARG A 90 -7.73 0.12 -0.27
C ARG A 90 -6.93 -1.15 -0.51
N GLU A 91 -5.67 -1.22 -0.03
CA GLU A 91 -4.84 -2.41 -0.17
C GLU A 91 -5.49 -3.64 0.46
N LYS A 92 -5.99 -3.49 1.68
CA LYS A 92 -6.63 -4.59 2.40
C LYS A 92 -7.95 -5.02 1.74
N ALA A 93 -8.72 -4.09 1.18
CA ALA A 93 -9.92 -4.41 0.41
C ALA A 93 -9.57 -5.22 -0.85
N LYS A 94 -8.52 -4.84 -1.58
CA LYS A 94 -8.01 -5.61 -2.73
C LYS A 94 -7.61 -7.04 -2.34
N ASP A 95 -6.91 -7.19 -1.22
CA ASP A 95 -6.49 -8.51 -0.73
C ASP A 95 -7.70 -9.41 -0.41
N TRP A 96 -8.71 -8.86 0.25
CA TRP A 96 -9.92 -9.61 0.56
C TRP A 96 -10.70 -10.02 -0.68
N LEU A 97 -10.90 -9.10 -1.63
CA LEU A 97 -11.59 -9.38 -2.89
C LEU A 97 -10.80 -10.39 -3.73
N ALA A 98 -9.49 -10.21 -3.87
CA ALA A 98 -8.64 -11.13 -4.63
C ALA A 98 -8.63 -12.54 -4.04
N ARG A 99 -8.59 -12.66 -2.70
CA ARG A 99 -8.69 -13.95 -2.02
C ARG A 99 -10.01 -14.66 -2.33
N ARG A 100 -11.15 -13.96 -2.22
CA ARG A 100 -12.47 -14.52 -2.54
C ARG A 100 -12.56 -14.97 -4.00
N MET A 101 -11.95 -14.22 -4.91
CA MET A 101 -11.89 -14.59 -6.32
C MET A 101 -11.05 -15.86 -6.53
N ALA A 102 -9.91 -15.98 -5.85
CA ALA A 102 -9.03 -17.14 -5.95
C ALA A 102 -9.64 -18.41 -5.31
N GLU A 103 -10.46 -18.25 -4.27
CA GLU A 103 -11.16 -19.36 -3.61
C GLU A 103 -12.33 -19.91 -4.45
N ALA A 104 -12.85 -19.14 -5.40
CA ALA A 104 -13.92 -19.55 -6.28
C ALA A 104 -13.41 -20.58 -7.30
N LYS A 105 -13.99 -21.78 -7.29
CA LYS A 105 -13.71 -22.84 -8.28
C LYS A 105 -14.57 -22.58 -9.54
N GLY A 106 -14.02 -21.84 -10.51
CA GLY A 106 -14.71 -21.48 -11.74
C GLY A 106 -15.19 -20.03 -11.75
N GLU A 107 -16.45 -19.78 -12.11
CA GLU A 107 -17.00 -18.42 -12.10
C GLU A 107 -16.98 -17.80 -10.69
N SER A 108 -16.42 -16.61 -10.58
CA SER A 108 -16.37 -15.87 -9.32
C SER A 108 -17.51 -14.85 -9.23
N PRO A 109 -18.43 -14.97 -8.26
CA PRO A 109 -19.42 -13.93 -8.00
C PRO A 109 -18.80 -12.58 -7.65
N THR A 110 -17.67 -12.60 -6.94
CA THR A 110 -16.89 -11.38 -6.58
C THR A 110 -16.34 -10.70 -7.84
N ALA A 111 -15.77 -11.46 -8.78
CA ALA A 111 -15.29 -10.90 -10.05
C ALA A 111 -16.44 -10.29 -10.86
N ARG A 112 -17.56 -10.99 -10.96
CA ARG A 112 -18.76 -10.50 -11.64
C ARG A 112 -19.27 -9.20 -10.99
N HIS A 113 -19.28 -9.14 -9.65
CA HIS A 113 -19.68 -7.94 -8.93
C HIS A 113 -18.73 -6.76 -9.23
N LEU A 114 -17.40 -6.95 -9.17
CA LEU A 114 -16.43 -5.92 -9.50
C LEU A 114 -16.62 -5.38 -10.92
N LEU A 115 -16.77 -6.27 -11.89
CA LEU A 115 -16.96 -5.89 -13.29
C LEU A 115 -18.28 -5.15 -13.52
N SER A 116 -19.36 -5.51 -12.82
CA SER A 116 -20.65 -4.81 -12.93
C SER A 116 -20.63 -3.40 -12.36
N THR A 117 -19.64 -3.05 -11.54
CA THR A 117 -19.49 -1.68 -10.99
C THR A 117 -18.65 -0.76 -11.87
N TRP A 118 -18.02 -1.28 -12.93
CA TRP A 118 -17.03 -0.56 -13.75
C TRP A 118 -17.55 0.75 -14.34
N GLU A 119 -18.72 0.71 -14.98
CA GLU A 119 -19.30 1.87 -15.66
C GLU A 119 -19.56 3.05 -14.71
N GLN A 120 -19.88 2.78 -13.46
CA GLN A 120 -20.19 3.77 -12.45
C GLN A 120 -18.99 4.11 -11.55
N ALA A 121 -17.88 3.41 -11.74
CA ALA A 121 -16.69 3.56 -10.91
C ALA A 121 -15.94 4.83 -11.25
N THR A 122 -15.40 5.51 -10.22
CA THR A 122 -14.46 6.62 -10.41
C THR A 122 -13.14 6.10 -10.99
N THR A 123 -12.34 6.99 -11.59
CA THR A 123 -11.01 6.65 -12.12
C THR A 123 -10.13 5.94 -11.09
N LEU A 124 -10.13 6.41 -9.84
CA LEU A 124 -9.44 5.73 -8.76
C LEU A 124 -9.95 4.31 -8.56
N GLN A 125 -11.26 4.14 -8.49
CA GLN A 125 -11.88 2.84 -8.25
C GLN A 125 -11.65 1.86 -9.41
N ARG A 126 -11.72 2.32 -10.66
CA ARG A 126 -11.38 1.52 -11.86
C ARG A 126 -9.94 1.01 -11.78
N ARG A 127 -8.99 1.89 -11.44
CA ARG A 127 -7.60 1.49 -11.22
C ARG A 127 -7.46 0.42 -10.15
N GLU A 128 -8.11 0.58 -9.01
CA GLU A 128 -8.04 -0.39 -7.91
C GLU A 128 -8.75 -1.71 -8.27
N ILE A 129 -9.81 -1.68 -9.08
CA ILE A 129 -10.44 -2.89 -9.65
C ILE A 129 -9.45 -3.65 -10.52
N LEU A 130 -8.74 -2.99 -11.44
CA LEU A 130 -7.73 -3.62 -12.29
C LEU A 130 -6.63 -4.28 -11.45
N TRP A 131 -6.13 -3.58 -10.43
CA TRP A 131 -5.14 -4.15 -9.50
C TRP A 131 -5.68 -5.35 -8.73
N THR A 132 -6.97 -5.34 -8.37
CA THR A 132 -7.64 -6.48 -7.71
C THR A 132 -7.70 -7.69 -8.62
N LEU A 133 -8.14 -7.50 -9.87
CA LEU A 133 -8.20 -8.57 -10.88
C LEU A 133 -6.82 -9.16 -11.14
N THR A 134 -5.80 -8.31 -11.34
CA THR A 134 -4.41 -8.73 -11.55
C THR A 134 -3.89 -9.55 -10.36
N ARG A 135 -4.14 -9.08 -9.14
CA ARG A 135 -3.72 -9.77 -7.90
C ARG A 135 -4.37 -11.14 -7.74
N ALA A 136 -5.60 -11.28 -8.21
CA ALA A 136 -6.32 -12.56 -8.22
C ALA A 136 -5.93 -13.49 -9.38
N GLY A 137 -5.08 -13.04 -10.30
CA GLY A 137 -4.80 -13.78 -11.54
C GLY A 137 -6.00 -13.85 -12.49
N TRP A 138 -6.96 -12.92 -12.37
CA TRP A 138 -8.15 -12.87 -13.20
C TRP A 138 -7.87 -12.12 -14.52
N PRO A 139 -8.44 -12.56 -15.66
CA PRO A 139 -8.24 -11.88 -16.92
C PRO A 139 -8.80 -10.45 -16.87
N ILE A 140 -8.02 -9.50 -17.39
CA ILE A 140 -8.44 -8.11 -17.51
C ILE A 140 -9.33 -7.98 -18.74
N PRO A 141 -10.56 -7.44 -18.61
CA PRO A 141 -11.46 -7.25 -19.73
C PRO A 141 -10.91 -6.26 -20.77
N THR A 142 -11.16 -6.49 -22.04
CA THR A 142 -10.68 -5.63 -23.13
C THR A 142 -11.22 -4.20 -23.05
N PHE A 143 -12.47 -4.02 -22.61
CA PHE A 143 -13.06 -2.69 -22.43
C PHE A 143 -12.30 -1.78 -21.46
N ALA A 144 -11.52 -2.37 -20.55
CA ALA A 144 -10.72 -1.60 -19.60
C ALA A 144 -9.58 -0.80 -20.27
N PHE A 145 -9.25 -1.11 -21.52
CA PHE A 145 -8.23 -0.42 -22.32
C PHE A 145 -8.82 0.59 -23.30
N GLU A 146 -10.15 0.61 -23.49
CA GLU A 146 -10.83 1.48 -24.42
C GLU A 146 -11.09 2.89 -23.85
N ASP A 147 -11.08 3.03 -22.52
CA ASP A 147 -11.30 4.30 -21.80
C ASP A 147 -10.15 5.33 -21.93
N SER A 148 -9.06 5.03 -22.65
CA SER A 148 -7.85 5.86 -22.66
C SER A 148 -7.77 6.87 -23.83
N GLU A 149 -8.74 6.90 -24.75
CA GLU A 149 -8.67 7.75 -25.95
C GLU A 149 -9.55 9.02 -25.92
N GLU A 150 -10.31 9.28 -24.84
CA GLU A 150 -11.15 10.48 -24.72
C GLU A 150 -10.79 11.32 -23.48
N SER A 151 -9.59 11.92 -23.47
CA SER A 151 -9.29 12.99 -22.48
C SER A 151 -8.26 13.97 -23.01
#